data_064fa232fd30085c557f8252a3d2314a
#
_entry.id   064fa232fd30085c557f8252a3d2314a
#
_cell.length_a   1.000
_cell.length_b   1.000
_cell.length_c   1.000
_cell.angle_alpha   90.00
_cell.angle_beta   90.00
_cell.angle_gamma   90.00
#
_symmetry.space_group_name_H-M   'P 1'
#
loop_
_entity.id
_entity.type
_entity.pdbx_description
1 polymer ?
#
loop_
_entity_poly.entity_id
_entity_poly.type
_entity_poly.pdbx_seq_one_letter_code
_entity_poly.pdbx_strand_id
1 'polypeptide(L)'
;MPYFTVFTPTYNRAYILPKLYQSLREQNCKDFEWMIVDDGSTDDTGKLVAQWEDQNNGFDIHYYKIQNGGKPRAINFGITKANGDFFFMVDSDDHLTTDAVQKMLLWCKEIEDDPTFVGVGAARGYPDGSYLKGTAPCTNEHGYVDATNLERNKYDLDADMCEAYKVS
;
A
#
# COMPACT_ATOMS: atom_id res chain seq x y z
N MET A 1 -5.29 -17.04 -5.18
CA MET A 1 -5.54 -15.87 -4.30
C MET A 1 -4.44 -14.88 -4.59
N PRO A 2 -4.69 -13.57 -4.55
CA PRO A 2 -3.64 -12.58 -4.77
C PRO A 2 -2.62 -12.65 -3.61
N TYR A 3 -1.36 -12.31 -3.89
CA TYR A 3 -0.33 -12.24 -2.83
C TYR A 3 -0.52 -11.01 -1.94
N PHE A 4 -0.91 -9.87 -2.54
CA PHE A 4 -1.20 -8.66 -1.78
C PHE A 4 -2.68 -8.27 -1.84
N THR A 5 -3.21 -7.81 -0.71
CA THR A 5 -4.30 -6.84 -0.69
C THR A 5 -3.68 -5.45 -0.63
N VAL A 6 -3.60 -4.74 -1.77
CA VAL A 6 -3.25 -3.31 -1.78
C VAL A 6 -4.44 -2.54 -1.22
N PHE A 7 -4.29 -1.98 -0.03
CA PHE A 7 -5.36 -1.33 0.71
C PHE A 7 -5.23 0.18 0.64
N THR A 8 -6.34 0.85 0.28
CA THR A 8 -6.41 2.31 0.20
C THR A 8 -7.60 2.83 0.98
N PRO A 9 -7.39 3.51 2.12
CA PRO A 9 -8.43 4.28 2.78
C PRO A 9 -8.66 5.59 2.02
N THR A 10 -9.92 5.97 1.79
CA THR A 10 -10.24 7.20 1.05
C THR A 10 -11.41 7.95 1.67
N TYR A 11 -11.39 9.29 1.55
CA TYR A 11 -12.50 10.16 1.92
C TYR A 11 -12.46 11.46 1.10
N ASN A 12 -13.45 11.66 0.22
CA ASN A 12 -13.55 12.81 -0.68
C ASN A 12 -12.26 13.02 -1.52
N ARG A 13 -11.78 11.98 -2.19
CA ARG A 13 -10.52 11.97 -2.94
C ARG A 13 -10.68 11.73 -4.44
N ALA A 14 -11.88 11.92 -5.02
CA ALA A 14 -12.11 11.74 -6.46
C ALA A 14 -11.13 12.52 -7.34
N TYR A 15 -10.61 13.66 -6.87
CA TYR A 15 -9.70 14.52 -7.61
C TYR A 15 -8.26 13.99 -7.69
N ILE A 16 -7.83 13.11 -6.79
CA ILE A 16 -6.44 12.63 -6.70
C ILE A 16 -6.29 11.12 -6.88
N LEU A 17 -7.29 10.34 -6.48
CA LEU A 17 -7.29 8.88 -6.55
C LEU A 17 -6.94 8.31 -7.95
N PRO A 18 -7.25 8.99 -9.08
CA PRO A 18 -6.82 8.55 -10.41
C PRO A 18 -5.32 8.38 -10.59
N LYS A 19 -4.49 9.12 -9.84
CA LYS A 19 -3.02 8.98 -9.91
C LYS A 19 -2.57 7.63 -9.34
N LEU A 20 -3.12 7.24 -8.19
CA LEU A 20 -2.86 5.93 -7.61
C LEU A 20 -3.36 4.81 -8.52
N TYR A 21 -4.60 4.91 -9.03
CA TYR A 21 -5.16 3.95 -9.98
C TYR A 21 -4.24 3.72 -11.18
N GLN A 22 -3.78 4.79 -11.82
CA GLN A 22 -2.86 4.69 -12.96
C GLN A 22 -1.55 3.99 -12.57
N SER A 23 -0.97 4.32 -11.43
CA SER A 23 0.28 3.70 -10.96
C SER A 23 0.12 2.20 -10.66
N LEU A 24 -1.06 1.76 -10.20
CA LEU A 24 -1.39 0.34 -10.02
C LEU A 24 -1.55 -0.37 -11.37
N ARG A 25 -2.14 0.29 -12.37
CA ARG A 25 -2.23 -0.25 -13.73
C ARG A 25 -0.86 -0.39 -14.40
N GLU A 26 0.11 0.41 -14.03
CA GLU A 26 1.47 0.41 -14.58
C GLU A 26 2.42 -0.55 -13.85
N GLN A 27 1.98 -1.24 -12.79
CA GLN A 27 2.82 -2.19 -12.08
C GLN A 27 3.27 -3.34 -12.97
N ASN A 28 4.55 -3.73 -12.88
CA ASN A 28 5.13 -4.88 -13.58
C ASN A 28 4.63 -6.21 -13.03
N CYS A 29 4.26 -6.26 -11.74
CA CYS A 29 3.67 -7.41 -11.06
C CYS A 29 2.20 -7.11 -10.75
N LYS A 30 1.29 -8.04 -11.11
CA LYS A 30 -0.16 -7.93 -10.88
C LYS A 30 -0.68 -8.92 -9.85
N ASP A 31 0.19 -9.50 -9.04
CA ASP A 31 -0.20 -10.46 -8.01
C ASP A 31 -0.79 -9.75 -6.78
N PHE A 32 -1.83 -8.94 -7.03
CA PHE A 32 -2.56 -8.20 -6.00
C PHE A 32 -4.02 -7.99 -6.38
N GLU A 33 -4.86 -7.78 -5.37
CA GLU A 33 -6.16 -7.12 -5.47
C GLU A 33 -6.02 -5.68 -4.96
N TRP A 34 -6.85 -4.76 -5.45
CA TRP A 34 -6.93 -3.40 -4.92
C TRP A 34 -8.20 -3.20 -4.12
N MET A 35 -8.06 -3.05 -2.82
CA MET A 35 -9.17 -2.80 -1.90
C MET A 35 -9.24 -1.32 -1.53
N ILE A 36 -10.36 -0.69 -1.85
CA ILE A 36 -10.66 0.70 -1.51
C ILE A 36 -11.72 0.73 -0.43
N VAL A 37 -11.39 1.29 0.73
CA VAL A 37 -12.38 1.54 1.78
C VAL A 37 -12.66 3.03 1.87
N ASP A 38 -13.85 3.40 1.40
CA ASP A 38 -14.37 4.76 1.40
C ASP A 38 -15.03 5.08 2.74
N ASP A 39 -14.42 5.96 3.49
CA ASP A 39 -14.89 6.40 4.82
C ASP A 39 -16.03 7.44 4.73
N GLY A 40 -17.02 7.15 3.88
CA GLY A 40 -18.26 7.94 3.77
C GLY A 40 -18.16 9.16 2.86
N SER A 41 -17.42 9.10 1.75
CA SER A 41 -17.31 10.19 0.77
C SER A 41 -18.66 10.70 0.28
N THR A 42 -18.74 12.00 0.06
CA THR A 42 -19.90 12.70 -0.50
C THR A 42 -19.66 13.24 -1.92
N ASP A 43 -18.41 13.17 -2.39
CA ASP A 43 -18.02 13.50 -3.74
C ASP A 43 -18.22 12.32 -4.72
N ASP A 44 -17.70 12.44 -5.93
CA ASP A 44 -17.84 11.41 -6.98
C ASP A 44 -16.88 10.20 -6.82
N THR A 45 -16.22 10.02 -5.65
CA THR A 45 -15.27 8.92 -5.43
C THR A 45 -15.86 7.55 -5.79
N GLY A 46 -17.06 7.23 -5.28
CA GLY A 46 -17.71 5.93 -5.56
C GLY A 46 -18.06 5.73 -7.03
N LYS A 47 -18.51 6.78 -7.72
CA LYS A 47 -18.82 6.70 -9.16
C LYS A 47 -17.57 6.47 -9.99
N LEU A 48 -16.46 7.10 -9.59
CA LEU A 48 -15.17 6.96 -10.24
C LEU A 48 -14.65 5.53 -10.12
N VAL A 49 -14.71 4.96 -8.92
CA VAL A 49 -14.24 3.58 -8.70
C VAL A 49 -15.09 2.57 -9.48
N ALA A 50 -16.42 2.74 -9.50
CA ALA A 50 -17.30 1.85 -10.28
C ALA A 50 -16.94 1.81 -11.78
N GLN A 51 -16.48 2.93 -12.35
CA GLN A 51 -15.99 2.94 -13.74
C GLN A 51 -14.73 2.11 -13.94
N TRP A 52 -13.90 1.97 -12.90
CA TRP A 52 -12.67 1.17 -12.97
C TRP A 52 -12.91 -0.31 -12.77
N GLU A 53 -13.91 -0.69 -11.95
CA GLU A 53 -14.30 -2.09 -11.75
C GLU A 53 -14.73 -2.76 -13.06
N ASP A 54 -15.35 -1.99 -13.97
CA ASP A 54 -15.80 -2.48 -15.29
C ASP A 54 -14.65 -2.62 -16.32
N GLN A 55 -13.42 -2.24 -15.97
CA GLN A 55 -12.27 -2.28 -16.89
C GLN A 55 -11.43 -3.55 -16.68
N ASN A 56 -10.74 -3.97 -17.75
CA ASN A 56 -9.72 -5.01 -17.64
C ASN A 56 -8.42 -4.39 -17.05
N ASN A 57 -8.26 -4.50 -15.75
CA ASN A 57 -7.13 -3.92 -15.00
C ASN A 57 -5.93 -4.87 -14.86
N GLY A 58 -6.15 -6.18 -15.08
CA GLY A 58 -5.17 -7.23 -14.76
C GLY A 58 -5.10 -7.55 -13.26
N PHE A 59 -5.95 -6.95 -12.44
CA PHE A 59 -6.17 -7.21 -11.01
C PHE A 59 -7.63 -6.88 -10.64
N ASP A 60 -8.11 -7.47 -9.55
CA ASP A 60 -9.46 -7.22 -9.05
C ASP A 60 -9.51 -5.94 -8.23
N ILE A 61 -10.61 -5.20 -8.34
CA ILE A 61 -10.90 -4.01 -7.52
C ILE A 61 -12.07 -4.34 -6.61
N HIS A 62 -11.93 -4.02 -5.32
CA HIS A 62 -12.99 -4.17 -4.31
C HIS A 62 -13.26 -2.84 -3.64
N TYR A 63 -14.48 -2.31 -3.79
CA TYR A 63 -14.89 -1.06 -3.19
C TYR A 63 -15.87 -1.28 -2.05
N TYR A 64 -15.57 -0.71 -0.89
CA TYR A 64 -16.43 -0.75 0.28
C TYR A 64 -16.66 0.68 0.80
N LYS A 65 -17.90 1.11 0.85
CA LYS A 65 -18.26 2.37 1.49
C LYS A 65 -18.78 2.11 2.89
N ILE A 66 -18.16 2.74 3.88
CA ILE A 66 -18.54 2.66 5.29
C ILE A 66 -19.04 4.01 5.80
N GLN A 67 -19.65 4.01 6.99
CA GLN A 67 -19.98 5.26 7.67
C GLN A 67 -18.68 5.94 8.13
N ASN A 68 -18.55 7.25 7.92
CA ASN A 68 -17.37 8.02 8.32
C ASN A 68 -17.01 7.79 9.79
N GLY A 69 -15.75 7.46 10.02
CA GLY A 69 -15.22 7.13 11.34
C GLY A 69 -13.69 7.23 11.43
N GLY A 70 -13.04 7.70 10.35
CA GLY A 70 -11.61 7.94 10.28
C GLY A 70 -10.78 6.74 9.79
N LYS A 71 -9.56 7.04 9.36
CA LYS A 71 -8.61 6.07 8.77
C LYS A 71 -8.42 4.79 9.62
N PRO A 72 -8.27 4.83 10.95
CA PRO A 72 -8.13 3.61 11.75
C PRO A 72 -9.32 2.66 11.62
N ARG A 73 -10.56 3.19 11.52
CA ARG A 73 -11.75 2.37 11.34
C ARG A 73 -11.80 1.74 9.95
N ALA A 74 -11.40 2.48 8.92
CA ALA A 74 -11.27 1.94 7.57
C ALA A 74 -10.23 0.81 7.49
N ILE A 75 -9.08 0.96 8.15
CA ILE A 75 -8.04 -0.07 8.25
C ILE A 75 -8.60 -1.33 8.93
N ASN A 76 -9.22 -1.19 10.11
CA ASN A 76 -9.79 -2.32 10.84
C ASN A 76 -10.86 -3.06 10.02
N PHE A 77 -11.66 -2.34 9.25
CA PHE A 77 -12.62 -2.95 8.33
C PHE A 77 -11.88 -3.67 7.18
N GLY A 78 -10.91 -3.02 6.54
CA GLY A 78 -10.18 -3.57 5.40
C GLY A 78 -9.46 -4.89 5.73
N ILE A 79 -8.78 -4.97 6.88
CA ILE A 79 -8.11 -6.19 7.32
C ILE A 79 -9.08 -7.39 7.38
N THR A 80 -10.34 -7.19 7.78
CA THR A 80 -11.33 -8.29 7.85
C THR A 80 -11.81 -8.76 6.47
N LYS A 81 -11.46 -8.05 5.39
CA LYS A 81 -11.89 -8.32 4.02
C LYS A 81 -10.73 -8.67 3.09
N ALA A 82 -9.50 -8.57 3.58
CA ALA A 82 -8.30 -8.87 2.80
C ALA A 82 -8.26 -10.36 2.41
N ASN A 83 -7.93 -10.63 1.13
CA ASN A 83 -7.74 -11.98 0.62
C ASN A 83 -6.26 -12.29 0.34
N GLY A 84 -5.39 -11.28 0.33
CA GLY A 84 -3.94 -11.45 0.13
C GLY A 84 -3.24 -11.94 1.39
N ASP A 85 -2.09 -12.59 1.22
CA ASP A 85 -1.22 -13.03 2.32
C ASP A 85 -0.60 -11.84 3.05
N PHE A 86 -0.44 -10.72 2.35
CA PHE A 86 0.05 -9.46 2.91
C PHE A 86 -0.91 -8.29 2.64
N PHE A 87 -1.11 -7.47 3.68
CA PHE A 87 -1.91 -6.25 3.64
C PHE A 87 -0.99 -5.06 3.40
N PHE A 88 -0.98 -4.55 2.16
CA PHE A 88 -0.09 -3.50 1.69
C PHE A 88 -0.81 -2.15 1.69
N MET A 89 -0.48 -1.28 2.64
CA MET A 89 -1.13 0.03 2.80
C MET A 89 -0.54 1.06 1.84
N VAL A 90 -1.42 1.65 1.01
CA VAL A 90 -1.08 2.76 0.10
C VAL A 90 -2.13 3.85 0.24
N ASP A 91 -1.73 5.05 0.65
CA ASP A 91 -2.64 6.17 0.85
C ASP A 91 -3.19 6.69 -0.50
N SER A 92 -4.40 7.25 -0.45
CA SER A 92 -5.15 7.69 -1.64
C SER A 92 -4.51 8.84 -2.43
N ASP A 93 -3.55 9.54 -1.85
CA ASP A 93 -2.77 10.64 -2.45
C ASP A 93 -1.33 10.23 -2.82
N ASP A 94 -0.98 8.98 -2.59
CA ASP A 94 0.29 8.41 -3.04
C ASP A 94 0.21 7.83 -4.46
N HIS A 95 1.36 7.46 -5.00
CA HIS A 95 1.48 6.65 -6.21
C HIS A 95 2.74 5.77 -6.11
N LEU A 96 2.70 4.63 -6.77
CA LEU A 96 3.78 3.65 -6.73
C LEU A 96 4.69 3.77 -7.96
N THR A 97 5.98 3.49 -7.80
CA THR A 97 6.87 3.24 -8.94
C THR A 97 6.44 1.94 -9.64
N THR A 98 6.73 1.81 -10.93
CA THR A 98 6.26 0.68 -11.76
C THR A 98 6.72 -0.70 -11.27
N ASP A 99 7.76 -0.76 -10.46
CA ASP A 99 8.37 -1.96 -9.89
C ASP A 99 8.08 -2.14 -8.38
N ALA A 100 7.27 -1.28 -7.78
CA ALA A 100 7.04 -1.27 -6.33
C ALA A 100 6.44 -2.59 -5.83
N VAL A 101 5.36 -3.06 -6.45
CA VAL A 101 4.73 -4.34 -6.04
C VAL A 101 5.69 -5.51 -6.22
N GLN A 102 6.48 -5.53 -7.30
CA GLN A 102 7.47 -6.58 -7.52
C GLN A 102 8.57 -6.59 -6.44
N LYS A 103 9.07 -5.42 -6.05
CA LYS A 103 10.07 -5.29 -4.97
C LYS A 103 9.50 -5.74 -3.63
N MET A 104 8.31 -5.27 -3.30
CA MET A 104 7.62 -5.69 -2.08
C MET A 104 7.39 -7.21 -2.06
N LEU A 105 7.02 -7.81 -3.19
CA LEU A 105 6.84 -9.26 -3.31
C LEU A 105 8.13 -10.01 -2.98
N LEU A 106 9.27 -9.58 -3.53
CA LEU A 106 10.57 -10.21 -3.26
C LEU A 106 10.91 -10.17 -1.77
N TRP A 107 10.78 -9.01 -1.14
CA TRP A 107 11.08 -8.85 0.29
C TRP A 107 10.09 -9.62 1.19
N CYS A 108 8.80 -9.62 0.86
CA CYS A 108 7.81 -10.39 1.61
C CYS A 108 8.08 -11.89 1.54
N LYS A 109 8.53 -12.41 0.38
CA LYS A 109 8.89 -13.83 0.22
C LYS A 109 10.11 -14.25 1.05
N GLU A 110 11.04 -13.33 1.31
CA GLU A 110 12.19 -13.63 2.18
C GLU A 110 11.79 -13.85 3.63
N ILE A 111 10.66 -13.25 4.06
CA ILE A 111 10.19 -13.28 5.45
C ILE A 111 8.91 -14.10 5.66
N GLU A 112 8.26 -14.62 4.59
CA GLU A 112 6.91 -15.19 4.70
C GLU A 112 6.82 -16.35 5.70
N ASP A 113 7.85 -17.20 5.77
CA ASP A 113 7.91 -18.35 6.68
C ASP A 113 8.55 -18.02 8.04
N ASP A 114 9.10 -16.83 8.24
CA ASP A 114 9.75 -16.45 9.50
C ASP A 114 8.74 -15.73 10.42
N PRO A 115 8.33 -16.35 11.53
CA PRO A 115 7.35 -15.76 12.45
C PRO A 115 7.89 -14.56 13.25
N THR A 116 9.18 -14.27 13.19
CA THR A 116 9.78 -13.11 13.89
C THR A 116 9.53 -11.81 13.16
N PHE A 117 9.25 -11.87 11.83
CA PHE A 117 8.89 -10.71 11.03
C PHE A 117 7.38 -10.56 10.91
N VAL A 118 6.90 -9.33 11.08
CA VAL A 118 5.47 -8.99 10.93
C VAL A 118 5.16 -8.38 9.56
N GLY A 119 6.17 -7.96 8.82
CA GLY A 119 6.00 -7.32 7.52
C GLY A 119 7.27 -6.65 7.02
N VAL A 120 7.14 -5.94 5.91
CA VAL A 120 8.20 -5.17 5.27
C VAL A 120 7.79 -3.71 5.09
N GLY A 121 8.75 -2.80 5.04
CA GLY A 121 8.53 -1.38 4.82
C GLY A 121 9.50 -0.81 3.80
N ALA A 122 8.98 0.02 2.89
CA ALA A 122 9.76 0.74 1.90
C ALA A 122 9.79 2.23 2.21
N ALA A 123 10.94 2.87 2.06
CA ALA A 123 11.07 4.31 2.19
C ALA A 123 10.28 5.01 1.06
N ARG A 124 9.59 6.09 1.42
CA ARG A 124 8.91 6.97 0.46
C ARG A 124 9.87 8.04 -0.05
N GLY A 125 9.63 8.51 -1.26
CA GLY A 125 10.42 9.57 -1.89
C GLY A 125 9.59 10.44 -2.82
N TYR A 126 10.25 11.47 -3.36
CA TYR A 126 9.70 12.35 -4.38
C TYR A 126 9.99 11.80 -5.79
N PRO A 127 9.27 12.27 -6.83
CA PRO A 127 9.48 11.82 -8.21
C PRO A 127 10.90 12.08 -8.76
N ASP A 128 11.66 13.00 -8.16
CA ASP A 128 13.04 13.28 -8.49
C ASP A 128 14.06 12.28 -7.90
N GLY A 129 13.56 11.28 -7.13
CA GLY A 129 14.36 10.26 -6.47
C GLY A 129 14.89 10.64 -5.09
N SER A 130 14.60 11.84 -4.60
CA SER A 130 14.96 12.25 -3.24
C SER A 130 14.03 11.60 -2.21
N TYR A 131 14.56 11.27 -1.03
CA TYR A 131 13.76 10.73 0.08
C TYR A 131 12.97 11.82 0.79
N LEU A 132 11.79 11.46 1.34
CA LEU A 132 10.96 12.40 2.10
C LEU A 132 11.72 13.06 3.27
N LYS A 133 12.59 12.32 3.93
CA LYS A 133 13.44 12.84 5.01
C LYS A 133 14.64 13.63 4.52
N GLY A 134 14.95 13.63 3.22
CA GLY A 134 16.12 14.27 2.63
C GLY A 134 17.43 13.47 2.77
N THR A 135 17.42 12.36 3.52
CA THR A 135 18.56 11.45 3.71
C THR A 135 18.19 10.05 3.26
N ALA A 136 19.15 9.33 2.67
CA ALA A 136 18.98 7.92 2.35
C ALA A 136 18.92 7.09 3.64
N PRO A 137 18.09 6.04 3.73
CA PRO A 137 18.13 5.09 4.84
C PRO A 137 19.50 4.42 4.97
N CYS A 138 19.92 4.15 6.20
CA CYS A 138 21.11 3.34 6.47
C CYS A 138 20.76 1.88 6.29
N THR A 139 21.19 1.27 5.19
CA THR A 139 20.95 -0.12 4.84
C THR A 139 22.23 -0.93 4.77
N ASN A 140 22.11 -2.27 4.78
CA ASN A 140 23.22 -3.18 4.48
C ASN A 140 23.59 -3.14 2.98
N GLU A 141 24.53 -4.00 2.56
CA GLU A 141 24.96 -4.13 1.16
C GLU A 141 23.85 -4.60 0.20
N HIS A 142 22.76 -5.18 0.73
CA HIS A 142 21.59 -5.64 -0.04
C HIS A 142 20.47 -4.58 -0.12
N GLY A 143 20.65 -3.40 0.49
CA GLY A 143 19.71 -2.29 0.43
C GLY A 143 18.54 -2.38 1.43
N TYR A 144 18.62 -3.26 2.44
CA TYR A 144 17.62 -3.36 3.52
C TYR A 144 18.26 -3.49 4.90
N VAL A 145 17.47 -3.46 5.94
CA VAL A 145 17.86 -3.69 7.33
C VAL A 145 16.70 -4.29 8.10
N ASP A 146 17.00 -5.28 8.94
CA ASP A 146 16.05 -5.85 9.89
C ASP A 146 15.99 -4.95 11.12
N ALA A 147 14.82 -4.43 11.41
CA ALA A 147 14.63 -3.51 12.52
C ALA A 147 13.24 -3.64 13.15
N THR A 148 13.16 -3.43 14.44
CA THR A 148 11.87 -3.19 15.11
C THR A 148 11.43 -1.73 14.87
N ASN A 149 10.14 -1.45 15.07
CA ASN A 149 9.64 -0.08 14.99
C ASN A 149 10.35 0.90 15.94
N LEU A 150 10.86 0.40 17.07
CA LEU A 150 11.60 1.22 18.04
C LEU A 150 13.03 1.54 17.58
N GLU A 151 13.55 0.79 16.63
CA GLU A 151 14.91 0.95 16.12
C GLU A 151 15.00 1.75 14.82
N ARG A 152 13.86 2.12 14.22
CA ARG A 152 13.80 2.88 12.96
C ARG A 152 14.72 4.10 12.94
N ASN A 153 14.79 4.84 14.05
CA ASN A 153 15.64 6.03 14.16
C ASN A 153 17.14 5.72 14.03
N LYS A 154 17.59 4.49 14.36
CA LYS A 154 18.99 4.09 14.23
C LYS A 154 19.42 3.94 12.78
N TYR A 155 18.46 3.74 11.88
CA TYR A 155 18.67 3.45 10.47
C TYR A 155 18.12 4.54 9.55
N ASP A 156 17.80 5.71 10.08
CA ASP A 156 17.15 6.81 9.34
C ASP A 156 15.82 6.42 8.68
N LEU A 157 15.08 5.47 9.28
CA LEU A 157 13.78 4.97 8.83
C LEU A 157 12.58 5.57 9.60
N ASP A 158 12.76 6.72 10.24
CA ASP A 158 11.72 7.41 11.03
C ASP A 158 10.80 8.30 10.19
N ALA A 159 11.01 8.38 8.87
CA ALA A 159 10.07 9.00 7.94
C ALA A 159 8.82 8.11 7.72
N ASP A 160 7.80 8.68 7.11
CA ASP A 160 6.63 7.93 6.68
C ASP A 160 7.01 6.86 5.64
N MET A 161 6.56 5.65 5.85
CA MET A 161 6.94 4.48 5.05
C MET A 161 5.72 3.87 4.36
N CYS A 162 5.97 3.17 3.29
CA CYS A 162 5.00 2.31 2.62
C CYS A 162 5.15 0.89 3.17
N GLU A 163 4.13 0.33 3.81
CA GLU A 163 4.25 -0.87 4.63
C GLU A 163 3.31 -1.97 4.17
N ALA A 164 3.80 -3.22 4.17
CA ALA A 164 3.02 -4.43 3.98
C ALA A 164 3.18 -5.36 5.19
N TYR A 165 2.06 -5.77 5.78
CA TYR A 165 1.99 -6.63 6.96
C TYR A 165 1.40 -7.98 6.63
N LYS A 166 1.91 -9.05 7.25
CA LYS A 166 1.31 -10.38 7.17
C LYS A 166 -0.16 -10.35 7.64
N VAL A 167 -1.03 -10.97 6.88
CA VAL A 167 -2.40 -11.27 7.30
C VAL A 167 -2.39 -12.62 7.99
N SER A 168 -2.68 -12.64 9.29
CA SER A 168 -2.71 -13.87 10.10
C SER A 168 -4.02 -14.63 9.94
#